data_07833a517479a262a5f112f4294f7db7
#
_entry.id   07833a517479a262a5f112f4294f7db7
#
_cell.length_a   1.000
_cell.length_b   1.000
_cell.length_c   1.000
_cell.angle_alpha   90.00
_cell.angle_beta   90.00
_cell.angle_gamma   90.00
#
_symmetry.space_group_name_H-M   'P 1'
#
loop_
_entity.id
_entity.type
_entity.pdbx_description
1 polymer ?
#
loop_
_entity_poly.entity_id
_entity_poly.type
_entity_poly.pdbx_seq_one_letter_code
_entity_poly.pdbx_strand_id
1 'polypeptide(L)'
;MNPTPTARKVTKQARPASEKAGRSAGHAADARVPGWVALVGAGPGDENLLTVRAAALIGRADLVVAAQWLGERLGHLLKPGASLVDSDAQLQDPKLLIKAAKAGQLAVRLFSGDPFLFCSAAVDAAACAKARVPFEVVPGVSAATAVPEYAGIPLTTDASGDVRIVHASEVSRISVTDGTLVILGAETGPVDLGKMLIAAGWAETEPFAITWYGTTTDQHTVVGTLGSIAADLKAAGVSLLTAHGPAVAVVGEGVTAQAALSWFETKPLFGWRVLVPRTKEQSEEVCDLLRARGAVPEQVPTIAVEPPRTPQQMERAVKGLVTGRYQWIGFTSVNAVRAIREKFEEYGLDARAFAGVKVAAVGEQTAAALLAFGIMPDLVPDGEQSAEGLADAWPAYDDVLDPINRVLLPRADIATEGLLTRLTELGWEAEDVTAYRTVRAAPPPAPVREAIKGGGFDAVLFTSSSTVRNLIGIAGKPHAVTVIAVIGPQTAKTAAEFGLRVDVVAAKPSVGSLVEALAAHGAELRDAAIEAGEPVRRPSERRRGARRRIR
;
A
#
# COMPACT_ATOMS: atom_id res chain seq x y z
N MET A 1 24.87 1.63 46.15
CA MET A 1 24.57 3.00 46.59
C MET A 1 24.48 3.87 45.33
N ASN A 2 23.29 4.11 44.87
CA ASN A 2 23.01 5.01 43.74
C ASN A 2 22.36 6.29 44.27
N PRO A 3 22.76 7.47 43.82
CA PRO A 3 22.12 8.71 44.25
C PRO A 3 20.93 9.04 43.33
N THR A 4 19.84 9.44 43.98
CA THR A 4 18.58 9.96 43.49
C THR A 4 18.75 11.31 42.78
N PRO A 5 18.07 11.60 41.67
CA PRO A 5 18.09 12.95 41.10
C PRO A 5 17.02 13.86 41.71
N THR A 6 17.49 15.03 42.13
CA THR A 6 16.75 16.14 42.73
C THR A 6 15.86 16.86 41.71
N ALA A 7 14.60 17.12 42.10
CA ALA A 7 13.63 17.89 41.36
C ALA A 7 14.00 19.38 41.26
N ARG A 8 14.00 19.95 40.07
CA ARG A 8 14.19 21.38 39.80
C ARG A 8 12.83 22.10 39.80
N LYS A 9 12.67 23.05 40.72
CA LYS A 9 11.50 23.95 40.79
C LYS A 9 11.46 24.89 39.58
N VAL A 10 10.31 24.96 38.94
CA VAL A 10 9.98 25.95 37.89
C VAL A 10 9.41 27.20 38.58
N THR A 11 10.10 28.31 38.42
CA THR A 11 9.67 29.64 38.91
C THR A 11 8.69 30.24 37.88
N LYS A 12 7.51 30.69 38.36
CA LYS A 12 6.55 31.50 37.63
C LYS A 12 7.13 32.89 37.38
N GLN A 13 7.17 33.34 36.15
CA GLN A 13 7.36 34.75 35.78
C GLN A 13 6.05 35.43 35.41
N ALA A 14 5.93 36.66 35.90
CA ALA A 14 4.76 37.51 35.88
C ALA A 14 4.51 38.15 34.49
N ARG A 15 3.24 38.43 34.20
CA ARG A 15 2.76 39.24 33.05
C ARG A 15 3.12 40.71 33.23
N PRO A 16 3.46 41.43 32.17
CA PRO A 16 3.29 42.88 32.12
C PRO A 16 1.99 43.31 31.39
N ALA A 17 1.57 44.51 31.79
CA ALA A 17 0.29 45.13 31.53
C ALA A 17 0.08 45.64 30.11
N SER A 18 -1.19 45.84 29.83
CA SER A 18 -1.79 46.47 28.65
C SER A 18 -1.26 47.87 28.31
N GLU A 19 -1.00 48.11 27.02
CA GLU A 19 -0.97 49.45 26.49
C GLU A 19 -1.88 49.56 25.25
N LYS A 20 -2.59 50.71 25.17
CA LYS A 20 -3.70 51.00 24.27
C LYS A 20 -3.25 51.51 22.92
N ALA A 21 -3.96 51.02 21.93
CA ALA A 21 -4.53 51.76 20.76
C ALA A 21 -3.67 52.73 19.96
N GLY A 22 -3.45 52.35 18.73
CA GLY A 22 -3.19 53.26 17.63
C GLY A 22 -3.75 52.69 16.33
N ARG A 23 -4.89 53.22 15.84
CA ARG A 23 -5.46 52.86 14.52
C ARG A 23 -4.52 53.36 13.43
N SER A 24 -4.05 52.47 12.56
CA SER A 24 -3.80 52.81 11.16
C SER A 24 -4.19 51.62 10.31
N ALA A 25 -5.25 51.81 9.52
CA ALA A 25 -5.67 50.88 8.47
C ALA A 25 -4.62 50.94 7.34
N GLY A 26 -3.62 50.11 7.43
CA GLY A 26 -2.73 49.78 6.32
C GLY A 26 -3.14 48.40 5.81
N HIS A 27 -3.42 48.28 4.53
CA HIS A 27 -3.61 47.02 3.82
C HIS A 27 -2.54 46.02 4.26
N ALA A 28 -2.91 45.03 5.04
CA ALA A 28 -2.10 43.84 5.22
C ALA A 28 -2.03 43.16 3.86
N ALA A 29 -0.95 43.42 3.13
CA ALA A 29 -0.58 42.58 2.01
C ALA A 29 -0.53 41.15 2.54
N ASP A 30 -1.32 40.30 1.94
CA ASP A 30 -1.41 38.87 2.17
C ASP A 30 0.05 38.32 2.21
N ALA A 31 0.56 38.07 3.39
CA ALA A 31 1.91 37.54 3.56
C ALA A 31 1.84 36.08 3.12
N ARG A 32 1.87 35.86 1.80
CA ARG A 32 1.99 34.52 1.21
C ARG A 32 3.18 33.84 1.85
N VAL A 33 2.96 32.68 2.45
CA VAL A 33 4.05 31.84 2.92
C VAL A 33 4.99 31.64 1.73
N PRO A 34 6.27 32.02 1.83
CA PRO A 34 7.18 31.87 0.70
C PRO A 34 7.24 30.39 0.31
N GLY A 35 7.04 30.10 -0.96
CA GLY A 35 7.22 28.76 -1.49
C GLY A 35 8.69 28.34 -1.40
N TRP A 36 8.96 27.06 -1.48
CA TRP A 36 10.28 26.51 -1.31
C TRP A 36 10.46 25.21 -2.11
N VAL A 37 11.68 24.72 -2.21
CA VAL A 37 12.03 23.52 -2.96
C VAL A 37 12.47 22.42 -2.00
N ALA A 38 11.98 21.20 -2.19
CA ALA A 38 12.47 20.01 -1.52
C ALA A 38 13.16 19.07 -2.54
N LEU A 39 14.42 18.73 -2.27
CA LEU A 39 15.20 17.77 -3.03
C LEU A 39 15.16 16.45 -2.24
N VAL A 40 14.38 15.49 -2.72
CA VAL A 40 13.93 14.35 -1.91
C VAL A 40 14.46 13.04 -2.49
N GLY A 41 15.15 12.25 -1.67
CA GLY A 41 15.48 10.87 -1.97
C GLY A 41 14.23 9.99 -1.89
N ALA A 42 13.91 9.33 -3.00
CA ALA A 42 12.74 8.46 -3.13
C ALA A 42 13.04 6.99 -2.79
N GLY A 43 14.23 6.70 -2.28
CA GLY A 43 14.64 5.32 -1.97
C GLY A 43 14.96 4.49 -3.23
N PRO A 44 15.31 3.20 -3.03
CA PRO A 44 15.81 2.34 -4.10
C PRO A 44 14.70 1.71 -4.95
N GLY A 45 13.45 1.73 -4.49
CA GLY A 45 12.35 1.11 -5.22
C GLY A 45 11.11 0.83 -4.36
N ASP A 46 11.23 0.13 -3.25
CA ASP A 46 10.11 -0.11 -2.32
C ASP A 46 9.64 1.21 -1.69
N GLU A 47 8.35 1.52 -1.80
CA GLU A 47 7.76 2.73 -1.22
C GLU A 47 7.82 2.77 0.31
N ASN A 48 7.89 1.59 0.97
CA ASN A 48 8.07 1.48 2.40
C ASN A 48 9.48 1.91 2.87
N LEU A 49 10.42 2.08 1.93
CA LEU A 49 11.74 2.63 2.19
C LEU A 49 11.80 4.16 2.02
N LEU A 50 10.68 4.81 1.76
CA LEU A 50 10.59 6.26 1.88
C LEU A 50 10.82 6.68 3.34
N THR A 51 11.61 7.72 3.53
CA THR A 51 11.67 8.33 4.87
C THR A 51 10.33 8.98 5.19
N VAL A 52 9.96 9.03 6.48
CA VAL A 52 8.74 9.71 6.94
C VAL A 52 8.67 11.15 6.43
N ARG A 53 9.84 11.83 6.38
CA ARG A 53 9.93 13.21 5.86
C ARG A 53 9.66 13.27 4.36
N ALA A 54 10.20 12.32 3.58
CA ALA A 54 9.95 12.22 2.14
C ALA A 54 8.46 12.01 1.84
N ALA A 55 7.82 11.03 2.47
CA ALA A 55 6.40 10.75 2.30
C ALA A 55 5.52 11.96 2.64
N ALA A 56 5.80 12.65 3.76
CA ALA A 56 5.07 13.85 4.16
C ALA A 56 5.20 15.01 3.16
N LEU A 57 6.37 15.19 2.53
CA LEU A 57 6.58 16.25 1.54
C LEU A 57 5.92 15.92 0.21
N ILE A 58 6.02 14.68 -0.26
CA ILE A 58 5.34 14.19 -1.47
C ILE A 58 3.83 14.44 -1.36
N GLY A 59 3.22 14.05 -0.22
CA GLY A 59 1.77 14.24 0.02
C GLY A 59 1.31 15.70 0.14
N ARG A 60 2.24 16.66 0.33
CA ARG A 60 1.94 18.09 0.44
C ARG A 60 2.35 18.91 -0.79
N ALA A 61 3.10 18.32 -1.71
CA ALA A 61 3.64 19.00 -2.87
C ALA A 61 2.57 19.61 -3.76
N ASP A 62 2.84 20.79 -4.32
CA ASP A 62 2.04 21.43 -5.37
C ASP A 62 2.56 21.04 -6.76
N LEU A 63 3.89 20.87 -6.86
CA LEU A 63 4.60 20.41 -8.04
C LEU A 63 5.57 19.30 -7.65
N VAL A 64 5.53 18.19 -8.37
CA VAL A 64 6.53 17.12 -8.27
C VAL A 64 7.23 16.95 -9.61
N VAL A 65 8.55 16.94 -9.59
CA VAL A 65 9.41 16.63 -10.75
C VAL A 65 10.12 15.32 -10.45
N ALA A 66 9.91 14.31 -11.29
CA ALA A 66 10.44 12.96 -11.08
C ALA A 66 10.69 12.28 -12.43
N ALA A 67 11.57 11.29 -12.48
CA ALA A 67 11.63 10.36 -13.61
C ALA A 67 10.27 9.64 -13.77
N GLN A 68 9.87 9.33 -15.00
CA GLN A 68 8.55 8.79 -15.31
C GLN A 68 8.17 7.59 -14.41
N TRP A 69 9.08 6.62 -14.27
CA TRP A 69 8.85 5.42 -13.47
C TRP A 69 8.64 5.71 -11.97
N LEU A 70 9.33 6.73 -11.41
CA LEU A 70 9.11 7.19 -10.03
C LEU A 70 7.76 7.87 -9.88
N GLY A 71 7.39 8.70 -10.87
CA GLY A 71 6.09 9.38 -10.90
C GLY A 71 4.93 8.40 -10.98
N GLU A 72 5.02 7.37 -11.80
CA GLU A 72 4.03 6.31 -11.92
C GLU A 72 3.88 5.52 -10.60
N ARG A 73 5.01 5.24 -9.93
CA ARG A 73 5.04 4.48 -8.69
C ARG A 73 4.50 5.25 -7.48
N LEU A 74 4.92 6.51 -7.31
CA LEU A 74 4.60 7.33 -6.14
C LEU A 74 3.44 8.31 -6.37
N GLY A 75 2.85 8.32 -7.56
CA GLY A 75 1.79 9.26 -7.94
C GLY A 75 0.54 9.16 -7.05
N HIS A 76 0.25 8.00 -6.48
CA HIS A 76 -0.86 7.79 -5.56
C HIS A 76 -0.69 8.49 -4.20
N LEU A 77 0.54 8.87 -3.83
CA LEU A 77 0.85 9.63 -2.62
C LEU A 77 0.59 11.14 -2.78
N LEU A 78 0.40 11.62 -4.01
CA LEU A 78 0.24 13.03 -4.28
C LEU A 78 -1.14 13.53 -3.82
N LYS A 79 -1.19 14.74 -3.29
CA LYS A 79 -2.48 15.37 -2.99
C LYS A 79 -3.29 15.65 -4.27
N PRO A 80 -4.63 15.69 -4.19
CA PRO A 80 -5.47 16.09 -5.31
C PRO A 80 -5.06 17.46 -5.87
N GLY A 81 -4.90 17.55 -7.19
CA GLY A 81 -4.52 18.79 -7.88
C GLY A 81 -3.02 19.09 -7.91
N ALA A 82 -2.16 18.23 -7.36
CA ALA A 82 -0.71 18.35 -7.55
C ALA A 82 -0.33 18.12 -9.02
N SER A 83 0.66 18.88 -9.50
CA SER A 83 1.24 18.71 -10.84
C SER A 83 2.41 17.73 -10.79
N LEU A 84 2.37 16.69 -11.64
CA LEU A 84 3.49 15.78 -11.84
C LEU A 84 4.15 16.05 -13.19
N VAL A 85 5.47 16.24 -13.20
CA VAL A 85 6.25 16.54 -14.40
C VAL A 85 7.39 15.54 -14.52
N ASP A 86 7.52 14.95 -15.72
CA ASP A 86 8.60 14.04 -16.03
C ASP A 86 9.93 14.79 -16.15
N SER A 87 10.92 14.37 -15.35
CA SER A 87 12.26 14.97 -15.36
C SER A 87 13.07 14.59 -16.60
N ASP A 88 12.78 13.46 -17.25
CA ASP A 88 13.51 12.97 -18.40
C ASP A 88 13.09 13.71 -19.67
N ALA A 89 11.80 14.10 -19.76
CA ALA A 89 11.25 14.88 -20.88
C ALA A 89 11.63 16.37 -20.84
N GLN A 90 11.98 16.92 -19.67
CA GLN A 90 12.19 18.37 -19.49
C GLN A 90 13.58 18.73 -19.00
N LEU A 91 14.61 17.98 -19.40
CA LEU A 91 16.01 18.32 -19.10
C LEU A 91 16.20 18.92 -17.69
N GLN A 92 16.89 18.29 -16.83
CA GLN A 92 17.49 18.65 -15.53
C GLN A 92 17.58 20.15 -15.17
N ASP A 93 16.62 21.01 -15.61
CA ASP A 93 16.68 22.45 -15.40
C ASP A 93 15.96 22.82 -14.09
N PRO A 94 16.68 23.27 -13.05
CA PRO A 94 16.11 23.73 -11.79
C PRO A 94 15.19 24.95 -11.92
N LYS A 95 15.10 25.57 -13.10
CA LYS A 95 14.27 26.76 -13.33
C LYS A 95 12.78 26.51 -13.05
N LEU A 96 12.27 25.31 -13.35
CA LEU A 96 10.88 24.95 -13.09
C LEU A 96 10.59 24.95 -11.59
N LEU A 97 11.46 24.31 -10.79
CA LEU A 97 11.34 24.28 -9.33
C LEU A 97 11.41 25.69 -8.73
N ILE A 98 12.39 26.48 -9.18
CA ILE A 98 12.59 27.86 -8.74
C ILE A 98 11.38 28.74 -9.10
N LYS A 99 10.80 28.57 -10.29
CA LYS A 99 9.60 29.31 -10.72
C LYS A 99 8.39 28.98 -9.84
N ALA A 100 8.16 27.70 -9.56
CA ALA A 100 7.08 27.25 -8.70
C ALA A 100 7.22 27.78 -7.27
N ALA A 101 8.42 27.68 -6.69
CA ALA A 101 8.70 28.23 -5.36
C ALA A 101 8.50 29.76 -5.29
N LYS A 102 8.92 30.53 -6.31
CA LYS A 102 8.65 31.96 -6.38
C LYS A 102 7.17 32.32 -6.52
N ALA A 103 6.36 31.37 -7.02
CA ALA A 103 4.91 31.49 -7.06
C ALA A 103 4.21 31.10 -5.73
N GLY A 104 4.98 30.79 -4.68
CA GLY A 104 4.45 30.41 -3.36
C GLY A 104 4.13 28.94 -3.21
N GLN A 105 4.60 28.07 -4.12
CA GLN A 105 4.34 26.64 -4.13
C GLN A 105 5.44 25.83 -3.43
N LEU A 106 5.07 24.66 -2.90
CA LEU A 106 6.02 23.61 -2.54
C LEU A 106 6.35 22.79 -3.79
N ALA A 107 7.58 22.94 -4.29
CA ALA A 107 8.10 22.16 -5.40
C ALA A 107 9.01 21.04 -4.87
N VAL A 108 8.69 19.80 -5.20
CA VAL A 108 9.46 18.61 -4.82
C VAL A 108 10.15 18.04 -6.05
N ARG A 109 11.45 17.76 -5.96
CA ARG A 109 12.16 16.93 -6.94
C ARG A 109 12.55 15.61 -6.32
N LEU A 110 12.16 14.51 -6.97
CA LEU A 110 12.47 13.16 -6.54
C LEU A 110 13.72 12.64 -7.23
N PHE A 111 14.57 12.00 -6.45
CA PHE A 111 15.78 11.31 -6.90
C PHE A 111 15.71 9.84 -6.50
N SER A 112 16.13 8.93 -7.37
CA SER A 112 16.27 7.51 -7.02
C SER A 112 17.36 7.36 -5.96
N GLY A 113 17.12 6.60 -4.92
CA GLY A 113 18.04 6.42 -3.79
C GLY A 113 18.21 7.69 -2.97
N ASP A 114 19.45 8.11 -2.79
CA ASP A 114 19.86 9.33 -2.06
C ASP A 114 20.18 10.48 -3.01
N PRO A 115 19.72 11.72 -2.73
CA PRO A 115 19.86 12.85 -3.65
C PRO A 115 21.30 13.34 -3.81
N PHE A 116 22.20 13.05 -2.86
CA PHE A 116 23.60 13.50 -2.91
C PHE A 116 24.60 12.38 -3.27
N LEU A 117 24.10 11.16 -3.54
CA LEU A 117 24.95 10.06 -3.96
C LEU A 117 24.72 9.77 -5.47
N PHE A 118 25.66 10.20 -6.30
CA PHE A 118 25.65 10.08 -7.78
C PHE A 118 24.42 10.69 -8.48
N CYS A 119 23.77 11.67 -7.85
CA CYS A 119 22.64 12.41 -8.37
C CYS A 119 22.96 13.90 -8.59
N SER A 120 22.09 14.57 -9.34
CA SER A 120 22.27 16.00 -9.69
C SER A 120 21.75 16.98 -8.63
N ALA A 121 21.29 16.51 -7.47
CA ALA A 121 20.64 17.37 -6.47
C ALA A 121 21.52 18.52 -5.95
N ALA A 122 22.84 18.32 -5.92
CA ALA A 122 23.77 19.39 -5.56
C ALA A 122 23.72 20.58 -6.54
N VAL A 123 23.49 20.31 -7.83
CA VAL A 123 23.33 21.33 -8.87
C VAL A 123 22.04 22.12 -8.64
N ASP A 124 20.95 21.43 -8.34
CA ASP A 124 19.64 22.03 -8.04
C ASP A 124 19.70 22.87 -6.77
N ALA A 125 20.33 22.37 -5.71
CA ALA A 125 20.55 23.09 -4.46
C ALA A 125 21.35 24.39 -4.70
N ALA A 126 22.44 24.33 -5.47
CA ALA A 126 23.24 25.49 -5.80
C ALA A 126 22.45 26.53 -6.62
N ALA A 127 21.61 26.07 -7.56
CA ALA A 127 20.73 26.95 -8.33
C ALA A 127 19.66 27.63 -7.45
N CYS A 128 19.05 26.90 -6.51
CA CYS A 128 18.11 27.46 -5.53
C CYS A 128 18.79 28.52 -4.65
N ALA A 129 19.97 28.22 -4.14
CA ALA A 129 20.76 29.16 -3.34
C ALA A 129 21.08 30.44 -4.12
N LYS A 130 21.55 30.31 -5.37
CA LYS A 130 21.82 31.44 -6.28
C LYS A 130 20.57 32.29 -6.55
N ALA A 131 19.40 31.61 -6.68
CA ALA A 131 18.12 32.28 -6.91
C ALA A 131 17.49 32.84 -5.63
N ARG A 132 18.10 32.64 -4.46
CA ARG A 132 17.59 32.99 -3.11
C ARG A 132 16.22 32.35 -2.84
N VAL A 133 16.01 31.13 -3.31
CA VAL A 133 14.83 30.31 -3.02
C VAL A 133 15.18 29.38 -1.86
N PRO A 134 14.38 29.35 -0.79
CA PRO A 134 14.60 28.39 0.30
C PRO A 134 14.51 26.95 -0.22
N PHE A 135 15.38 26.09 0.26
CA PHE A 135 15.35 24.67 -0.10
C PHE A 135 15.72 23.77 1.08
N GLU A 136 15.30 22.52 1.01
CA GLU A 136 15.64 21.44 1.94
C GLU A 136 16.13 20.23 1.13
N VAL A 137 17.13 19.53 1.64
CA VAL A 137 17.57 18.23 1.11
C VAL A 137 17.14 17.15 2.08
N VAL A 138 16.36 16.19 1.59
CA VAL A 138 15.85 15.06 2.38
C VAL A 138 16.57 13.80 1.93
N PRO A 139 17.41 13.19 2.78
CA PRO A 139 18.09 11.93 2.47
C PRO A 139 17.10 10.83 2.10
N GLY A 140 17.53 9.92 1.23
CA GLY A 140 16.81 8.69 0.91
C GLY A 140 17.66 7.46 1.24
N VAL A 141 17.01 6.31 1.38
CA VAL A 141 17.71 5.04 1.49
C VAL A 141 18.46 4.78 0.19
N SER A 142 19.77 4.58 0.29
CA SER A 142 20.60 4.39 -0.91
C SER A 142 20.42 2.99 -1.50
N ALA A 143 20.35 2.89 -2.82
CA ALA A 143 20.39 1.62 -3.53
C ALA A 143 21.70 0.85 -3.28
N ALA A 144 22.79 1.56 -2.97
CA ALA A 144 24.09 0.94 -2.68
C ALA A 144 24.09 0.05 -1.44
N THR A 145 23.21 0.30 -0.49
CA THR A 145 23.07 -0.51 0.74
C THR A 145 21.82 -1.39 0.68
N ALA A 146 20.68 -0.82 0.34
CA ALA A 146 19.41 -1.53 0.41
C ALA A 146 19.27 -2.66 -0.64
N VAL A 147 19.82 -2.49 -1.85
CA VAL A 147 19.71 -3.56 -2.87
C VAL A 147 20.51 -4.80 -2.48
N PRO A 148 21.77 -4.70 -2.02
CA PRO A 148 22.48 -5.85 -1.46
C PRO A 148 21.76 -6.50 -0.27
N GLU A 149 21.21 -5.71 0.67
CA GLU A 149 20.44 -6.23 1.80
C GLU A 149 19.22 -7.04 1.35
N TYR A 150 18.46 -6.55 0.37
CA TYR A 150 17.32 -7.25 -0.20
C TYR A 150 17.72 -8.48 -1.03
N ALA A 151 18.92 -8.46 -1.59
CA ALA A 151 19.50 -9.64 -2.25
C ALA A 151 20.08 -10.67 -1.28
N GLY A 152 20.22 -10.35 0.01
CA GLY A 152 20.85 -11.21 1.02
C GLY A 152 22.37 -11.18 0.95
N ILE A 153 22.97 -10.07 0.54
CA ILE A 153 24.41 -9.88 0.40
C ILE A 153 24.91 -8.90 1.45
N PRO A 154 25.58 -9.34 2.53
CA PRO A 154 26.20 -8.43 3.48
C PRO A 154 27.36 -7.69 2.84
N LEU A 155 27.46 -6.38 3.07
CA LEU A 155 28.54 -5.56 2.53
C LEU A 155 29.80 -5.60 3.36
N THR A 156 29.71 -5.98 4.63
CA THR A 156 30.85 -6.18 5.53
C THR A 156 30.83 -7.59 6.08
N THR A 157 32.00 -8.18 6.27
CA THR A 157 32.18 -9.50 6.85
C THR A 157 33.20 -9.41 8.01
N ASP A 158 33.38 -10.49 8.76
CA ASP A 158 34.40 -10.53 9.82
C ASP A 158 35.83 -10.35 9.23
N ALA A 159 36.02 -10.70 7.95
CA ALA A 159 37.29 -10.59 7.26
C ALA A 159 37.53 -9.19 6.67
N SER A 160 36.46 -8.44 6.34
CA SER A 160 36.59 -7.10 5.73
C SER A 160 35.48 -6.15 6.17
N GLY A 161 35.91 -5.00 6.71
CA GLY A 161 35.03 -3.86 7.06
C GLY A 161 35.00 -2.76 6.00
N ASP A 162 35.76 -2.87 4.92
CA ASP A 162 35.85 -1.83 3.90
C ASP A 162 34.79 -1.99 2.82
N VAL A 163 34.08 -0.90 2.52
CA VAL A 163 33.06 -0.84 1.45
C VAL A 163 33.35 0.35 0.54
N ARG A 164 33.54 0.08 -0.72
CA ARG A 164 33.73 1.09 -1.75
C ARG A 164 32.52 1.16 -2.66
N ILE A 165 31.93 2.33 -2.79
CA ILE A 165 30.77 2.59 -3.67
C ILE A 165 31.23 3.42 -4.86
N VAL A 166 30.94 2.95 -6.07
CA VAL A 166 31.31 3.62 -7.32
C VAL A 166 30.13 3.63 -8.30
N HIS A 167 30.17 4.52 -9.27
CA HIS A 167 29.28 4.45 -10.43
C HIS A 167 29.95 3.63 -11.55
N ALA A 168 29.17 2.91 -12.33
CA ALA A 168 29.68 2.04 -13.40
C ALA A 168 30.60 2.75 -14.40
N SER A 169 30.38 4.05 -14.65
CA SER A 169 31.26 4.87 -15.51
C SER A 169 32.69 5.01 -15.01
N GLU A 170 32.94 4.77 -13.72
CA GLU A 170 34.24 4.94 -13.09
C GLU A 170 35.03 3.62 -12.94
N VAL A 171 34.40 2.48 -13.27
CA VAL A 171 34.96 1.13 -13.03
C VAL A 171 36.33 0.95 -13.70
N SER A 172 36.56 1.53 -14.87
CA SER A 172 37.86 1.45 -15.57
C SER A 172 39.01 2.20 -14.88
N ARG A 173 38.72 3.01 -13.87
CA ARG A 173 39.69 3.87 -13.17
C ARG A 173 39.98 3.40 -11.75
N ILE A 174 39.31 2.32 -11.29
CA ILE A 174 39.50 1.84 -9.94
C ILE A 174 40.57 0.75 -9.87
N SER A 175 41.35 0.77 -8.78
CA SER A 175 42.27 -0.31 -8.44
C SER A 175 41.57 -1.37 -7.60
N VAL A 176 42.13 -2.57 -7.60
CA VAL A 176 41.72 -3.68 -6.69
C VAL A 176 41.72 -3.19 -5.24
N THR A 177 40.74 -3.62 -4.48
CA THR A 177 40.60 -3.37 -3.04
C THR A 177 40.35 -4.71 -2.33
N ASP A 178 40.75 -4.82 -1.07
CA ASP A 178 40.51 -6.03 -0.26
C ASP A 178 39.08 -6.06 0.33
N GLY A 179 38.28 -5.00 0.09
CA GLY A 179 36.92 -4.86 0.60
C GLY A 179 35.82 -5.15 -0.43
N THR A 180 34.60 -4.90 -0.03
CA THR A 180 33.43 -5.04 -0.90
C THR A 180 33.34 -3.83 -1.86
N LEU A 181 33.18 -4.10 -3.15
CA LEU A 181 32.90 -3.08 -4.16
C LEU A 181 31.43 -3.13 -4.54
N VAL A 182 30.72 -2.00 -4.38
CA VAL A 182 29.34 -1.80 -4.82
C VAL A 182 29.33 -0.87 -6.04
N ILE A 183 28.73 -1.31 -7.13
CA ILE A 183 28.68 -0.58 -8.40
C ILE A 183 27.23 -0.20 -8.70
N LEU A 184 26.92 1.10 -8.70
CA LEU A 184 25.64 1.64 -9.12
C LEU A 184 25.65 1.93 -10.63
N GLY A 185 24.47 1.87 -11.28
CA GLY A 185 24.37 2.07 -12.73
C GLY A 185 24.91 0.87 -13.52
N ALA A 186 24.77 -0.34 -12.99
CA ALA A 186 25.31 -1.56 -13.58
C ALA A 186 24.43 -2.15 -14.72
N GLU A 187 23.37 -1.47 -15.10
CA GLU A 187 22.43 -1.90 -16.15
C GLU A 187 23.04 -2.04 -17.54
N THR A 188 24.15 -1.33 -17.82
CA THR A 188 24.74 -1.23 -19.16
C THR A 188 25.55 -2.44 -19.60
N GLY A 189 25.81 -3.41 -18.73
CA GLY A 189 26.44 -4.67 -19.11
C GLY A 189 27.25 -5.35 -18.01
N PRO A 190 26.63 -6.29 -17.27
CA PRO A 190 27.35 -7.01 -16.20
C PRO A 190 28.55 -7.82 -16.71
N VAL A 191 28.48 -8.36 -17.93
CA VAL A 191 29.60 -9.09 -18.56
C VAL A 191 30.78 -8.14 -18.85
N ASP A 192 30.48 -6.93 -19.32
CA ASP A 192 31.53 -5.95 -19.62
C ASP A 192 32.11 -5.36 -18.34
N LEU A 193 31.30 -5.19 -17.30
CA LEU A 193 31.80 -4.82 -15.96
C LEU A 193 32.77 -5.87 -15.43
N GLY A 194 32.44 -7.18 -15.54
CA GLY A 194 33.33 -8.26 -15.14
C GLY A 194 34.66 -8.21 -15.89
N LYS A 195 34.62 -8.07 -17.22
CA LYS A 195 35.86 -7.93 -18.05
C LYS A 195 36.69 -6.71 -17.67
N MET A 196 36.04 -5.57 -17.41
CA MET A 196 36.73 -4.34 -17.00
C MET A 196 37.45 -4.49 -15.66
N LEU A 197 36.80 -5.15 -14.69
CA LEU A 197 37.39 -5.44 -13.39
C LEU A 197 38.56 -6.42 -13.49
N ILE A 198 38.43 -7.49 -14.28
CA ILE A 198 39.54 -8.42 -14.54
C ILE A 198 40.72 -7.70 -15.20
N ALA A 199 40.47 -6.84 -16.19
CA ALA A 199 41.50 -6.03 -16.82
C ALA A 199 42.15 -5.05 -15.85
N ALA A 200 41.45 -4.59 -14.81
CA ALA A 200 41.96 -3.76 -13.73
C ALA A 200 42.74 -4.56 -12.64
N GLY A 201 42.87 -5.87 -12.79
CA GLY A 201 43.66 -6.74 -11.91
C GLY A 201 42.86 -7.55 -10.89
N TRP A 202 41.54 -7.54 -10.94
CA TRP A 202 40.70 -8.39 -10.10
C TRP A 202 40.76 -9.85 -10.54
N ALA A 203 40.69 -10.80 -9.61
CA ALA A 203 40.72 -12.22 -9.93
C ALA A 203 39.43 -12.67 -10.64
N GLU A 204 39.54 -13.56 -11.65
CA GLU A 204 38.36 -14.15 -12.30
C GLU A 204 37.45 -14.92 -11.34
N THR A 205 38.03 -15.43 -10.25
CA THR A 205 37.35 -16.18 -9.19
C THR A 205 36.64 -15.28 -8.17
N GLU A 206 36.78 -13.97 -8.26
CA GLU A 206 36.17 -13.04 -7.31
C GLU A 206 34.65 -13.17 -7.33
N PRO A 207 33.98 -13.34 -6.17
CA PRO A 207 32.55 -13.44 -6.08
C PRO A 207 31.88 -12.16 -6.62
N PHE A 208 30.89 -12.34 -7.48
CA PHE A 208 30.19 -11.28 -8.17
C PHE A 208 28.68 -11.54 -8.18
N ALA A 209 27.91 -10.52 -7.84
CA ALA A 209 26.46 -10.54 -7.97
C ALA A 209 25.96 -9.30 -8.68
N ILE A 210 24.86 -9.45 -9.41
CA ILE A 210 24.12 -8.33 -9.98
C ILE A 210 22.63 -8.48 -9.68
N THR A 211 22.01 -7.40 -9.21
CA THR A 211 20.61 -7.33 -8.85
C THR A 211 19.93 -6.22 -9.64
N TRP A 212 18.92 -6.58 -10.44
CA TRP A 212 18.03 -5.65 -11.15
C TRP A 212 16.79 -5.37 -10.33
N TYR A 213 16.20 -4.19 -10.50
CA TYR A 213 14.96 -3.75 -9.86
C TYR A 213 14.95 -3.96 -8.34
N GLY A 214 16.12 -3.80 -7.72
CA GLY A 214 16.30 -4.10 -6.30
C GLY A 214 15.24 -3.48 -5.42
N THR A 215 14.89 -4.18 -4.35
CA THR A 215 13.84 -3.87 -3.37
C THR A 215 12.40 -3.94 -3.89
N THR A 216 12.20 -4.24 -5.17
CA THR A 216 10.86 -4.37 -5.76
C THR A 216 10.48 -5.85 -5.94
N THR A 217 9.22 -6.12 -6.18
CA THR A 217 8.73 -7.48 -6.48
C THR A 217 9.14 -7.99 -7.88
N ASP A 218 9.82 -7.15 -8.66
CA ASP A 218 10.48 -7.51 -9.91
C ASP A 218 11.99 -7.74 -9.72
N GLN A 219 12.49 -7.69 -8.48
CA GLN A 219 13.89 -7.94 -8.17
C GLN A 219 14.33 -9.29 -8.73
N HIS A 220 15.53 -9.30 -9.30
CA HIS A 220 16.17 -10.51 -9.78
C HIS A 220 17.67 -10.40 -9.57
N THR A 221 18.21 -11.35 -8.82
CA THR A 221 19.64 -11.42 -8.48
C THR A 221 20.28 -12.61 -9.19
N VAL A 222 21.41 -12.36 -9.85
CA VAL A 222 22.27 -13.41 -10.41
C VAL A 222 23.61 -13.36 -9.71
N VAL A 223 24.07 -14.53 -9.24
CA VAL A 223 25.31 -14.72 -8.50
C VAL A 223 26.25 -15.61 -9.29
N GLY A 224 27.54 -15.30 -9.26
CA GLY A 224 28.60 -16.07 -9.87
C GLY A 224 29.96 -15.51 -9.48
N THR A 225 30.90 -15.53 -10.41
CA THR A 225 32.20 -14.87 -10.30
C THR A 225 32.42 -13.90 -11.46
N LEU A 226 33.42 -13.04 -11.37
CA LEU A 226 33.75 -12.14 -12.48
C LEU A 226 33.98 -12.91 -13.79
N GLY A 227 34.59 -14.11 -13.74
CA GLY A 227 34.84 -14.96 -14.91
C GLY A 227 33.63 -15.74 -15.38
N SER A 228 32.71 -16.15 -14.47
CA SER A 228 31.57 -17.02 -14.80
C SER A 228 30.28 -16.29 -15.14
N ILE A 229 30.15 -15.01 -14.79
CA ILE A 229 28.88 -14.26 -14.85
C ILE A 229 28.14 -14.35 -16.19
N ALA A 230 28.84 -14.43 -17.31
CA ALA A 230 28.21 -14.58 -18.62
C ALA A 230 27.48 -15.93 -18.76
N ALA A 231 28.06 -16.99 -18.21
CA ALA A 231 27.44 -18.33 -18.19
C ALA A 231 26.28 -18.39 -17.19
N ASP A 232 26.43 -17.74 -16.02
CA ASP A 232 25.43 -17.70 -14.96
C ASP A 232 24.18 -16.95 -15.40
N LEU A 233 24.33 -15.82 -16.07
CA LEU A 233 23.22 -15.07 -16.70
C LEU A 233 22.45 -15.91 -17.70
N LYS A 234 23.16 -16.67 -18.53
CA LYS A 234 22.56 -17.57 -19.53
C LYS A 234 21.81 -18.72 -18.82
N ALA A 235 22.40 -19.30 -17.79
CA ALA A 235 21.77 -20.36 -17.00
C ALA A 235 20.51 -19.86 -16.27
N ALA A 236 20.53 -18.64 -15.74
CA ALA A 236 19.38 -17.97 -15.14
C ALA A 236 18.30 -17.57 -16.16
N GLY A 237 18.57 -17.72 -17.47
CA GLY A 237 17.62 -17.32 -18.53
C GLY A 237 17.48 -15.82 -18.71
N VAL A 238 18.40 -15.04 -18.14
CA VAL A 238 18.42 -13.58 -18.26
C VAL A 238 18.98 -13.21 -19.64
N SER A 239 18.15 -12.61 -20.47
CA SER A 239 18.60 -12.04 -21.74
C SER A 239 19.15 -10.65 -21.51
N LEU A 240 20.41 -10.44 -21.86
CA LEU A 240 21.05 -9.11 -21.81
C LEU A 240 20.31 -8.05 -22.66
N LEU A 241 19.48 -8.49 -23.62
CA LEU A 241 18.64 -7.61 -24.43
C LEU A 241 17.35 -7.18 -23.71
N THR A 242 16.97 -7.86 -22.64
CA THR A 242 15.72 -7.59 -21.90
C THR A 242 15.98 -7.18 -20.44
N ALA A 243 17.22 -7.23 -19.99
CA ALA A 243 17.63 -6.77 -18.65
C ALA A 243 17.83 -5.24 -18.68
N HIS A 244 16.73 -4.51 -18.95
CA HIS A 244 16.72 -3.06 -18.90
C HIS A 244 16.10 -2.62 -17.58
N GLY A 245 16.81 -1.80 -16.81
CA GLY A 245 16.31 -1.24 -15.56
C GLY A 245 17.44 -1.01 -14.56
N PRO A 246 17.17 -0.28 -13.47
CA PRO A 246 18.20 0.06 -12.49
C PRO A 246 18.82 -1.24 -11.92
N ALA A 247 20.14 -1.30 -11.94
CA ALA A 247 20.89 -2.44 -11.44
C ALA A 247 22.04 -2.02 -10.53
N VAL A 248 22.30 -2.87 -9.54
CA VAL A 248 23.42 -2.75 -8.61
C VAL A 248 24.24 -4.03 -8.70
N ALA A 249 25.55 -3.88 -8.89
CA ALA A 249 26.47 -5.02 -8.82
C ALA A 249 27.31 -4.95 -7.54
N VAL A 250 27.64 -6.12 -7.01
CA VAL A 250 28.47 -6.29 -5.81
C VAL A 250 29.60 -7.27 -6.12
N VAL A 251 30.82 -6.90 -5.72
CA VAL A 251 32.01 -7.74 -5.82
C VAL A 251 32.58 -7.93 -4.42
N GLY A 252 32.92 -9.14 -4.03
CA GLY A 252 33.56 -9.44 -2.75
C GLY A 252 32.95 -10.62 -2.00
N GLU A 253 33.57 -10.97 -0.88
CA GLU A 253 33.28 -12.16 -0.10
C GLU A 253 31.81 -12.28 0.34
N GLY A 254 31.15 -11.14 0.68
CA GLY A 254 29.76 -11.12 1.13
C GLY A 254 28.77 -11.74 0.13
N VAL A 255 29.12 -11.77 -1.16
CA VAL A 255 28.30 -12.41 -2.20
C VAL A 255 28.11 -13.91 -1.94
N THR A 256 29.10 -14.58 -1.34
CA THR A 256 29.04 -16.01 -1.03
C THR A 256 27.93 -16.37 -0.03
N ALA A 257 27.50 -15.43 0.80
CA ALA A 257 26.44 -15.61 1.78
C ALA A 257 25.02 -15.55 1.18
N GLN A 258 24.90 -15.07 -0.07
CA GLN A 258 23.60 -14.79 -0.71
C GLN A 258 22.63 -15.98 -0.67
N ALA A 259 23.09 -17.18 -1.00
CA ALA A 259 22.24 -18.37 -1.05
C ALA A 259 21.60 -18.70 0.32
N ALA A 260 22.31 -18.43 1.43
CA ALA A 260 21.82 -18.66 2.78
C ALA A 260 20.98 -17.51 3.33
N LEU A 261 21.22 -16.28 2.87
CA LEU A 261 20.60 -15.06 3.39
C LEU A 261 19.53 -14.47 2.48
N SER A 262 19.26 -15.06 1.31
CA SER A 262 18.19 -14.60 0.42
C SER A 262 16.83 -14.77 1.10
N TRP A 263 16.25 -13.65 1.54
CA TRP A 263 15.00 -13.63 2.29
C TRP A 263 13.83 -13.01 1.48
N PHE A 264 14.15 -12.17 0.50
CA PHE A 264 13.15 -11.39 -0.23
C PHE A 264 12.63 -12.13 -1.46
N GLU A 265 13.52 -12.56 -2.36
CA GLU A 265 13.15 -13.31 -3.57
C GLU A 265 12.65 -14.74 -3.26
N THR A 266 12.95 -15.25 -2.06
CA THR A 266 12.51 -16.56 -1.57
C THR A 266 11.14 -16.53 -0.90
N LYS A 267 10.50 -15.36 -0.76
CA LYS A 267 9.12 -15.29 -0.25
C LYS A 267 8.19 -16.17 -1.08
N PRO A 268 7.21 -16.85 -0.45
CA PRO A 268 6.41 -17.88 -1.13
C PRO A 268 5.56 -17.35 -2.28
N LEU A 269 5.17 -16.08 -2.25
CA LEU A 269 4.38 -15.42 -3.30
C LEU A 269 5.17 -14.31 -3.99
N PHE A 270 6.49 -14.38 -4.00
CA PHE A 270 7.33 -13.33 -4.57
C PHE A 270 6.95 -13.03 -6.03
N GLY A 271 6.58 -11.78 -6.29
CA GLY A 271 6.18 -11.28 -7.60
C GLY A 271 4.83 -11.78 -8.11
N TRP A 272 4.06 -12.56 -7.34
CA TRP A 272 2.72 -12.99 -7.75
C TRP A 272 1.76 -11.81 -7.81
N ARG A 273 1.10 -11.62 -8.94
CA ARG A 273 -0.03 -10.69 -9.07
C ARG A 273 -1.29 -11.38 -8.57
N VAL A 274 -1.80 -10.90 -7.44
CA VAL A 274 -2.96 -11.51 -6.77
C VAL A 274 -4.18 -10.59 -6.85
N LEU A 275 -5.23 -11.06 -7.49
CA LEU A 275 -6.48 -10.33 -7.62
C LEU A 275 -7.30 -10.42 -6.32
N VAL A 276 -7.68 -9.28 -5.77
CA VAL A 276 -8.48 -9.15 -4.55
C VAL A 276 -9.84 -8.51 -4.88
N PRO A 277 -10.90 -9.31 -5.06
CA PRO A 277 -12.23 -8.82 -5.49
C PRO A 277 -13.04 -8.27 -4.31
N ARG A 278 -12.55 -7.23 -3.64
CA ARG A 278 -13.17 -6.56 -2.47
C ARG A 278 -13.12 -5.05 -2.64
N THR A 279 -13.94 -4.32 -1.86
CA THR A 279 -13.83 -2.85 -1.77
C THR A 279 -12.50 -2.45 -1.14
N LYS A 280 -12.06 -1.21 -1.39
CA LYS A 280 -10.77 -0.71 -0.90
C LYS A 280 -10.66 -0.86 0.63
N GLU A 281 -11.68 -0.44 1.34
CA GLU A 281 -11.72 -0.45 2.81
C GLU A 281 -11.66 -1.86 3.42
N GLN A 282 -12.20 -2.85 2.71
CA GLN A 282 -12.23 -4.24 3.18
C GLN A 282 -11.01 -5.04 2.74
N SER A 283 -10.14 -4.48 1.91
CA SER A 283 -9.01 -5.19 1.31
C SER A 283 -7.65 -4.79 1.89
N GLU A 284 -7.54 -3.77 2.74
CA GLU A 284 -6.26 -3.33 3.31
C GLU A 284 -5.54 -4.47 4.02
N GLU A 285 -6.18 -5.10 4.99
CA GLU A 285 -5.60 -6.21 5.75
C GLU A 285 -5.10 -7.35 4.84
N VAL A 286 -5.93 -7.80 3.90
CA VAL A 286 -5.54 -8.88 2.98
C VAL A 286 -4.40 -8.46 2.05
N CYS A 287 -4.38 -7.21 1.61
CA CYS A 287 -3.30 -6.69 0.78
C CYS A 287 -1.98 -6.62 1.54
N ASP A 288 -2.00 -6.22 2.81
CA ASP A 288 -0.80 -6.16 3.65
C ASP A 288 -0.25 -7.56 3.94
N LEU A 289 -1.13 -8.52 4.25
CA LEU A 289 -0.74 -9.92 4.40
C LEU A 289 -0.12 -10.50 3.11
N LEU A 290 -0.68 -10.18 1.95
CA LEU A 290 -0.15 -10.59 0.65
C LEU A 290 1.22 -9.96 0.36
N ARG A 291 1.39 -8.66 0.59
CA ARG A 291 2.67 -7.95 0.45
C ARG A 291 3.74 -8.53 1.38
N ALA A 292 3.38 -8.86 2.61
CA ALA A 292 4.30 -9.52 3.55
C ALA A 292 4.83 -10.85 3.02
N ARG A 293 4.04 -11.58 2.20
CA ARG A 293 4.42 -12.82 1.52
C ARG A 293 5.07 -12.61 0.14
N GLY A 294 5.32 -11.35 -0.27
CA GLY A 294 5.99 -10.97 -1.52
C GLY A 294 5.06 -10.80 -2.72
N ALA A 295 3.74 -10.87 -2.53
CA ALA A 295 2.79 -10.68 -3.62
C ALA A 295 2.53 -9.20 -3.96
N VAL A 296 2.02 -8.97 -5.15
CA VAL A 296 1.49 -7.70 -5.66
C VAL A 296 -0.04 -7.80 -5.69
N PRO A 297 -0.75 -7.34 -4.64
CA PRO A 297 -2.21 -7.36 -4.64
C PRO A 297 -2.76 -6.31 -5.59
N GLU A 298 -3.77 -6.70 -6.39
CA GLU A 298 -4.53 -5.79 -7.23
C GLU A 298 -6.01 -5.83 -6.83
N GLN A 299 -6.50 -4.70 -6.35
CA GLN A 299 -7.85 -4.56 -5.84
C GLN A 299 -8.83 -4.33 -7.00
N VAL A 300 -9.88 -5.16 -7.08
CA VAL A 300 -10.98 -5.00 -8.02
C VAL A 300 -12.28 -5.02 -7.25
N PRO A 301 -12.84 -3.86 -6.90
CA PRO A 301 -14.13 -3.79 -6.23
C PRO A 301 -15.20 -4.52 -7.05
N THR A 302 -15.94 -5.42 -6.40
CA THR A 302 -17.03 -6.18 -7.05
C THR A 302 -18.41 -5.68 -6.67
N ILE A 303 -18.47 -4.84 -5.64
CA ILE A 303 -19.66 -4.12 -5.19
C ILE A 303 -19.33 -2.64 -5.05
N ALA A 304 -20.34 -1.81 -5.18
CA ALA A 304 -20.30 -0.38 -4.85
C ALA A 304 -21.42 -0.08 -3.86
N VAL A 305 -21.14 0.86 -2.97
CA VAL A 305 -22.14 1.41 -2.05
C VAL A 305 -22.63 2.72 -2.66
N GLU A 306 -23.93 2.78 -2.90
CA GLU A 306 -24.58 3.97 -3.47
C GLU A 306 -25.61 4.57 -2.49
N PRO A 307 -25.90 5.85 -2.59
CA PRO A 307 -26.99 6.48 -1.83
C PRO A 307 -28.33 5.76 -2.06
N PRO A 308 -29.27 5.87 -1.12
CA PRO A 308 -30.61 5.30 -1.29
C PRO A 308 -31.36 5.97 -2.44
N ARG A 309 -32.27 5.22 -3.09
CA ARG A 309 -33.12 5.78 -4.17
C ARG A 309 -34.06 6.87 -3.67
N THR A 310 -34.39 6.84 -2.38
CA THR A 310 -35.33 7.75 -1.72
C THR A 310 -34.60 8.47 -0.58
N PRO A 311 -33.77 9.48 -0.86
CA PRO A 311 -33.00 10.21 0.17
C PRO A 311 -33.85 10.81 1.27
N GLN A 312 -35.13 11.16 0.94
CA GLN A 312 -36.06 11.80 1.86
C GLN A 312 -36.40 10.95 3.10
N GLN A 313 -36.28 9.61 3.02
CA GLN A 313 -36.48 8.75 4.18
C GLN A 313 -35.32 8.93 5.17
N MET A 314 -34.11 8.93 4.68
CA MET A 314 -32.91 9.18 5.48
C MET A 314 -32.90 10.59 6.09
N GLU A 315 -33.31 11.59 5.33
CA GLU A 315 -33.43 12.97 5.82
C GLU A 315 -34.42 13.08 6.98
N ARG A 316 -35.59 12.42 6.86
CA ARG A 316 -36.60 12.36 7.94
C ARG A 316 -36.08 11.63 9.17
N ALA A 317 -35.34 10.53 8.95
CA ALA A 317 -34.73 9.75 10.03
C ALA A 317 -33.68 10.58 10.79
N VAL A 318 -32.77 11.26 10.08
CA VAL A 318 -31.77 12.16 10.69
C VAL A 318 -32.45 13.29 11.46
N LYS A 319 -33.48 13.92 10.88
CA LYS A 319 -34.26 14.95 11.58
C LYS A 319 -34.93 14.37 12.84
N GLY A 320 -35.50 13.18 12.75
CA GLY A 320 -36.09 12.46 13.89
C GLY A 320 -35.07 12.18 14.99
N LEU A 321 -33.84 11.79 14.62
CA LEU A 321 -32.76 11.56 15.56
C LEU A 321 -32.41 12.82 16.36
N VAL A 322 -32.18 13.95 15.65
CA VAL A 322 -31.84 15.24 16.26
C VAL A 322 -32.96 15.81 17.12
N THR A 323 -34.23 15.50 16.80
CA THR A 323 -35.40 15.99 17.56
C THR A 323 -35.85 15.05 18.67
N GLY A 324 -35.09 13.99 18.97
CA GLY A 324 -35.37 13.07 20.07
C GLY A 324 -36.54 12.11 19.81
N ARG A 325 -36.75 11.70 18.55
CA ARG A 325 -37.83 10.78 18.17
C ARG A 325 -37.52 9.32 18.52
N TYR A 326 -36.23 8.96 18.67
CA TYR A 326 -35.77 7.59 18.87
C TYR A 326 -35.07 7.43 20.22
N GLN A 327 -35.31 6.29 20.88
CA GLN A 327 -34.60 5.86 22.08
C GLN A 327 -33.28 5.18 21.71
N TRP A 328 -33.30 4.41 20.60
CA TRP A 328 -32.16 3.66 20.12
C TRP A 328 -31.91 3.90 18.64
N ILE A 329 -30.65 3.77 18.26
CA ILE A 329 -30.24 3.57 16.87
C ILE A 329 -29.36 2.33 16.79
N GLY A 330 -29.67 1.40 15.86
CA GLY A 330 -28.95 0.15 15.69
C GLY A 330 -28.19 0.10 14.36
N PHE A 331 -26.88 -0.06 14.43
CA PHE A 331 -26.00 -0.16 13.26
C PHE A 331 -25.62 -1.62 13.00
N THR A 332 -26.04 -2.16 11.85
CA THR A 332 -25.73 -3.51 11.41
C THR A 332 -24.55 -3.59 10.44
N SER A 333 -23.87 -2.46 10.15
CA SER A 333 -22.71 -2.42 9.29
C SER A 333 -21.94 -1.09 9.39
N VAL A 334 -20.64 -1.14 9.07
CA VAL A 334 -19.79 0.05 8.91
C VAL A 334 -20.35 1.02 7.86
N ASN A 335 -20.95 0.51 6.78
CA ASN A 335 -21.54 1.33 5.73
C ASN A 335 -22.76 2.15 6.21
N ALA A 336 -23.53 1.61 7.15
CA ALA A 336 -24.63 2.35 7.77
C ALA A 336 -24.11 3.51 8.64
N VAL A 337 -23.02 3.29 9.40
CA VAL A 337 -22.34 4.34 10.17
C VAL A 337 -21.84 5.44 9.23
N ARG A 338 -21.18 5.06 8.12
CA ARG A 338 -20.70 6.01 7.11
C ARG A 338 -21.83 6.82 6.50
N ALA A 339 -22.93 6.19 6.10
CA ALA A 339 -24.08 6.87 5.49
C ALA A 339 -24.72 7.91 6.44
N ILE A 340 -24.83 7.60 7.72
CA ILE A 340 -25.30 8.56 8.74
C ILE A 340 -24.28 9.70 8.89
N ARG A 341 -22.99 9.38 8.98
CA ARG A 341 -21.92 10.37 9.11
C ARG A 341 -21.91 11.35 7.92
N GLU A 342 -21.97 10.86 6.68
CA GLU A 342 -22.03 11.68 5.47
C GLU A 342 -23.24 12.64 5.49
N LYS A 343 -24.41 12.16 5.94
CA LYS A 343 -25.60 13.02 6.10
C LYS A 343 -25.43 14.05 7.22
N PHE A 344 -24.74 13.71 8.29
CA PHE A 344 -24.44 14.66 9.36
C PHE A 344 -23.49 15.75 8.87
N GLU A 345 -22.43 15.38 8.14
CA GLU A 345 -21.50 16.34 7.53
C GLU A 345 -22.24 17.29 6.55
N GLU A 346 -23.17 16.76 5.73
CA GLU A 346 -23.99 17.55 4.81
C GLU A 346 -24.85 18.60 5.55
N TYR A 347 -25.35 18.28 6.75
CA TYR A 347 -26.18 19.18 7.55
C TYR A 347 -25.41 19.99 8.60
N GLY A 348 -24.08 19.90 8.62
CA GLY A 348 -23.26 20.57 9.62
C GLY A 348 -23.46 20.02 11.05
N LEU A 349 -23.86 18.76 11.17
CA LEU A 349 -24.03 18.04 12.42
C LEU A 349 -22.76 17.24 12.76
N ASP A 350 -22.60 16.90 14.03
CA ASP A 350 -21.54 16.01 14.51
C ASP A 350 -22.06 14.98 15.53
N ALA A 351 -21.16 14.23 16.17
CA ALA A 351 -21.49 13.18 17.14
C ALA A 351 -22.40 13.66 18.30
N ARG A 352 -22.43 14.95 18.61
CA ARG A 352 -23.32 15.54 19.66
C ARG A 352 -24.80 15.38 19.31
N ALA A 353 -25.14 15.18 18.04
CA ALA A 353 -26.52 14.92 17.62
C ALA A 353 -27.07 13.56 18.11
N PHE A 354 -26.22 12.67 18.64
CA PHE A 354 -26.62 11.43 19.30
C PHE A 354 -26.94 11.61 20.81
N ALA A 355 -26.84 12.83 21.34
CA ALA A 355 -27.10 13.08 22.75
C ALA A 355 -28.51 12.61 23.15
N GLY A 356 -28.59 11.69 24.14
CA GLY A 356 -29.84 11.10 24.63
C GLY A 356 -30.36 9.91 23.82
N VAL A 357 -29.66 9.48 22.77
CA VAL A 357 -30.00 8.26 22.01
C VAL A 357 -28.99 7.17 22.34
N LYS A 358 -29.47 6.00 22.71
CA LYS A 358 -28.64 4.80 22.91
C LYS A 358 -28.23 4.22 21.56
N VAL A 359 -26.98 3.77 21.45
CA VAL A 359 -26.38 3.32 20.19
C VAL A 359 -25.98 1.86 20.29
N ALA A 360 -26.47 1.03 19.36
CA ALA A 360 -26.12 -0.38 19.26
C ALA A 360 -25.32 -0.68 18.00
N ALA A 361 -24.32 -1.55 18.11
CA ALA A 361 -23.49 -2.01 17.01
C ALA A 361 -23.51 -3.54 16.91
N VAL A 362 -23.62 -4.06 15.69
CA VAL A 362 -23.68 -5.51 15.44
C VAL A 362 -22.41 -6.26 15.83
N GLY A 363 -21.28 -5.59 15.96
CA GLY A 363 -20.00 -6.20 16.30
C GLY A 363 -18.86 -5.20 16.32
N GLU A 364 -17.65 -5.70 16.60
CA GLU A 364 -16.45 -4.89 16.86
C GLU A 364 -16.08 -3.93 15.74
N GLN A 365 -16.17 -4.35 14.47
CA GLN A 365 -15.83 -3.47 13.33
C GLN A 365 -16.78 -2.26 13.23
N THR A 366 -18.08 -2.49 13.48
CA THR A 366 -19.08 -1.41 13.48
C THR A 366 -18.89 -0.50 14.69
N ALA A 367 -18.57 -1.09 15.86
CA ALA A 367 -18.24 -0.34 17.07
C ALA A 367 -16.98 0.53 16.88
N ALA A 368 -15.93 0.01 16.25
CA ALA A 368 -14.73 0.78 15.92
C ALA A 368 -15.03 1.96 14.98
N ALA A 369 -15.92 1.78 13.99
CA ALA A 369 -16.35 2.86 13.10
C ALA A 369 -17.13 3.96 13.85
N LEU A 370 -17.96 3.59 14.82
CA LEU A 370 -18.66 4.53 15.71
C LEU A 370 -17.69 5.29 16.62
N LEU A 371 -16.70 4.59 17.22
CA LEU A 371 -15.64 5.21 18.02
C LEU A 371 -14.83 6.22 17.19
N ALA A 372 -14.51 5.89 15.94
CA ALA A 372 -13.82 6.82 15.02
C ALA A 372 -14.69 8.03 14.64
N PHE A 373 -16.02 7.91 14.76
CA PHE A 373 -16.97 9.01 14.61
C PHE A 373 -17.16 9.83 15.92
N GLY A 374 -16.58 9.37 17.03
CA GLY A 374 -16.70 9.99 18.36
C GLY A 374 -17.89 9.49 19.17
N ILE A 375 -18.43 8.31 18.85
CA ILE A 375 -19.58 7.69 19.52
C ILE A 375 -19.16 6.38 20.13
N MET A 376 -19.36 6.22 21.44
CA MET A 376 -19.19 4.95 22.13
C MET A 376 -20.53 4.19 22.08
N PRO A 377 -20.60 2.98 21.52
CA PRO A 377 -21.84 2.23 21.51
C PRO A 377 -22.22 1.74 22.91
N ASP A 378 -23.53 1.79 23.22
CA ASP A 378 -24.10 1.31 24.49
C ASP A 378 -24.30 -0.21 24.49
N LEU A 379 -24.45 -0.81 23.30
CA LEU A 379 -24.71 -2.24 23.12
C LEU A 379 -23.86 -2.79 21.98
N VAL A 380 -23.06 -3.81 22.29
CA VAL A 380 -22.35 -4.67 21.34
C VAL A 380 -22.50 -6.10 21.83
N PRO A 381 -22.92 -7.07 21.01
CA PRO A 381 -23.06 -8.47 21.46
C PRO A 381 -21.71 -9.06 21.90
N ASP A 382 -21.67 -9.71 23.05
CA ASP A 382 -20.47 -10.43 23.53
C ASP A 382 -20.24 -11.77 22.80
N GLY A 383 -21.25 -12.27 22.08
CA GLY A 383 -21.25 -13.57 21.41
C GLY A 383 -21.16 -13.45 19.89
N GLU A 384 -22.20 -13.95 19.21
CA GLU A 384 -22.29 -13.92 17.75
C GLU A 384 -22.45 -12.49 17.21
N GLN A 385 -21.50 -12.05 16.40
CA GLN A 385 -21.53 -10.73 15.77
C GLN A 385 -22.37 -10.75 14.49
N SER A 386 -23.66 -10.95 14.66
CA SER A 386 -24.68 -11.03 13.60
C SER A 386 -25.91 -10.20 13.97
N ALA A 387 -26.84 -10.04 13.02
CA ALA A 387 -28.12 -9.39 13.29
C ALA A 387 -28.93 -10.16 14.34
N GLU A 388 -28.83 -11.49 14.35
CA GLU A 388 -29.42 -12.38 15.33
C GLU A 388 -28.78 -12.18 16.70
N GLY A 389 -27.44 -12.20 16.80
CA GLY A 389 -26.72 -11.95 18.05
C GLY A 389 -27.01 -10.57 18.65
N LEU A 390 -27.15 -9.55 17.79
CA LEU A 390 -27.57 -8.22 18.24
C LEU A 390 -29.01 -8.21 18.77
N ALA A 391 -29.92 -8.93 18.11
CA ALA A 391 -31.32 -9.07 18.54
C ALA A 391 -31.43 -9.77 19.88
N ASP A 392 -30.66 -10.83 20.11
CA ASP A 392 -30.65 -11.60 21.36
C ASP A 392 -30.07 -10.80 22.55
N ALA A 393 -29.09 -9.89 22.26
CA ALA A 393 -28.52 -9.00 23.27
C ALA A 393 -29.39 -7.75 23.55
N TRP A 394 -30.39 -7.47 22.73
CA TRP A 394 -31.19 -6.24 22.84
C TRP A 394 -32.15 -6.31 24.03
N PRO A 395 -32.20 -5.27 24.89
CA PRO A 395 -33.15 -5.26 26.03
C PRO A 395 -34.60 -5.14 25.54
N ALA A 396 -35.53 -5.78 26.27
CA ALA A 396 -36.95 -5.55 26.04
C ALA A 396 -37.31 -4.10 26.38
N TYR A 397 -38.35 -3.59 25.71
CA TYR A 397 -38.89 -2.27 26.01
C TYR A 397 -39.53 -2.25 27.41
N ASP A 398 -39.21 -1.24 28.20
CA ASP A 398 -39.74 -1.00 29.54
C ASP A 398 -40.41 0.39 29.54
N ASP A 399 -41.73 0.44 29.70
CA ASP A 399 -42.53 1.65 29.65
C ASP A 399 -42.27 2.64 30.81
N VAL A 400 -41.57 2.19 31.85
CA VAL A 400 -41.13 3.01 32.98
C VAL A 400 -39.75 3.62 32.77
N LEU A 401 -38.81 2.85 32.19
CA LEU A 401 -37.39 3.24 32.03
C LEU A 401 -37.09 3.88 30.67
N ASP A 402 -37.88 3.52 29.64
CA ASP A 402 -37.68 3.99 28.27
C ASP A 402 -38.80 4.96 27.87
N PRO A 403 -38.54 6.29 27.85
CA PRO A 403 -39.56 7.30 27.55
C PRO A 403 -40.08 7.22 26.09
N ILE A 404 -39.36 6.54 25.20
CA ILE A 404 -39.68 6.41 23.78
C ILE A 404 -39.49 4.95 23.36
N ASN A 405 -40.53 4.35 22.74
CA ASN A 405 -40.49 2.96 22.27
C ASN A 405 -39.90 2.80 20.86
N ARG A 406 -39.17 3.81 20.32
CA ARG A 406 -38.75 3.82 18.92
C ARG A 406 -37.27 3.55 18.74
N VAL A 407 -36.99 2.66 17.79
CA VAL A 407 -35.63 2.28 17.35
C VAL A 407 -35.45 2.66 15.88
N LEU A 408 -34.37 3.36 15.55
CA LEU A 408 -33.97 3.62 14.17
C LEU A 408 -32.98 2.55 13.70
N LEU A 409 -33.24 1.93 12.54
CA LEU A 409 -32.36 0.94 11.91
C LEU A 409 -31.92 1.45 10.52
N PRO A 410 -30.82 2.18 10.40
CA PRO A 410 -30.23 2.50 9.10
C PRO A 410 -29.54 1.26 8.52
N ARG A 411 -30.04 0.74 7.39
CA ARG A 411 -29.59 -0.54 6.82
C ARG A 411 -29.39 -0.47 5.31
N ALA A 412 -28.83 -1.54 4.73
CA ALA A 412 -28.79 -1.76 3.29
C ALA A 412 -30.20 -2.06 2.75
N ASP A 413 -30.42 -1.78 1.46
CA ASP A 413 -31.67 -2.12 0.75
C ASP A 413 -31.97 -3.64 0.65
N ILE A 414 -30.97 -4.48 0.90
CA ILE A 414 -31.05 -5.96 0.86
C ILE A 414 -31.00 -6.60 2.26
N ALA A 415 -31.21 -5.82 3.33
CA ALA A 415 -31.15 -6.35 4.70
C ALA A 415 -32.31 -7.30 5.00
N THR A 416 -32.04 -8.34 5.82
CA THR A 416 -33.04 -9.32 6.27
C THR A 416 -33.99 -8.73 7.34
N GLU A 417 -35.20 -9.24 7.43
CA GLU A 417 -36.22 -8.73 8.37
C GLU A 417 -36.07 -9.28 9.81
N GLY A 418 -35.13 -10.22 10.05
CA GLY A 418 -35.00 -10.91 11.33
C GLY A 418 -34.83 -9.98 12.54
N LEU A 419 -33.93 -9.00 12.46
CA LEU A 419 -33.73 -8.01 13.54
C LEU A 419 -34.99 -7.17 13.79
N LEU A 420 -35.66 -6.72 12.72
CA LEU A 420 -36.88 -5.92 12.81
C LEU A 420 -38.00 -6.70 13.54
N THR A 421 -38.20 -7.95 13.15
CA THR A 421 -39.19 -8.84 13.76
C THR A 421 -38.91 -9.04 15.26
N ARG A 422 -37.65 -9.33 15.60
CA ARG A 422 -37.24 -9.58 16.98
C ARG A 422 -37.39 -8.36 17.88
N LEU A 423 -37.04 -7.16 17.38
CA LEU A 423 -37.26 -5.91 18.14
C LEU A 423 -38.75 -5.65 18.38
N THR A 424 -39.61 -5.98 17.41
CA THR A 424 -41.05 -5.86 17.56
C THR A 424 -41.56 -6.83 18.63
N GLU A 425 -41.06 -8.07 18.68
CA GLU A 425 -41.38 -9.04 19.75
C GLU A 425 -40.94 -8.55 21.13
N LEU A 426 -39.84 -7.79 21.21
CA LEU A 426 -39.36 -7.16 22.44
C LEU A 426 -40.12 -5.88 22.83
N GLY A 427 -41.17 -5.51 22.09
CA GLY A 427 -42.02 -4.34 22.38
C GLY A 427 -41.57 -3.01 21.76
N TRP A 428 -40.50 -3.01 20.94
CA TRP A 428 -40.02 -1.83 20.27
C TRP A 428 -40.73 -1.56 18.95
N GLU A 429 -40.94 -0.28 18.62
CA GLU A 429 -41.37 0.19 17.31
C GLU A 429 -40.13 0.48 16.46
N ALA A 430 -39.65 -0.49 15.70
CA ALA A 430 -38.45 -0.35 14.89
C ALA A 430 -38.78 0.29 13.52
N GLU A 431 -38.12 1.42 13.21
CA GLU A 431 -38.21 2.11 11.93
C GLU A 431 -36.99 1.73 11.06
N ASP A 432 -37.26 0.95 10.00
CA ASP A 432 -36.28 0.53 9.02
C ASP A 432 -36.10 1.62 7.96
N VAL A 433 -34.86 2.08 7.77
CA VAL A 433 -34.52 3.10 6.79
C VAL A 433 -33.39 2.65 5.91
N THR A 434 -33.61 2.62 4.61
CA THR A 434 -32.53 2.35 3.65
C THR A 434 -31.51 3.48 3.70
N ALA A 435 -30.36 3.23 4.31
CA ALA A 435 -29.28 4.17 4.44
C ALA A 435 -28.37 4.18 3.20
N TYR A 436 -28.20 3.01 2.57
CA TYR A 436 -27.38 2.82 1.39
C TYR A 436 -27.87 1.62 0.56
N ARG A 437 -27.43 1.55 -0.68
CA ARG A 437 -27.68 0.40 -1.55
C ARG A 437 -26.37 -0.30 -1.89
N THR A 438 -26.39 -1.62 -1.85
CA THR A 438 -25.27 -2.41 -2.35
C THR A 438 -25.56 -2.82 -3.79
N VAL A 439 -24.84 -2.22 -4.71
CA VAL A 439 -24.97 -2.52 -6.15
C VAL A 439 -23.73 -3.24 -6.66
N ARG A 440 -23.86 -3.91 -7.80
CA ARG A 440 -22.69 -4.46 -8.48
C ARG A 440 -21.81 -3.30 -8.96
N ALA A 441 -20.50 -3.39 -8.71
CA ALA A 441 -19.55 -2.38 -9.17
C ALA A 441 -19.51 -2.29 -10.70
N ALA A 442 -19.07 -1.15 -11.21
CA ALA A 442 -18.76 -1.00 -12.62
C ALA A 442 -17.64 -1.99 -13.05
N PRO A 443 -17.64 -2.45 -14.30
CA PRO A 443 -16.57 -3.28 -14.80
C PRO A 443 -15.21 -2.59 -14.62
N PRO A 444 -14.16 -3.34 -14.21
CA PRO A 444 -12.83 -2.75 -14.08
C PRO A 444 -12.29 -2.28 -15.45
N PRO A 445 -11.24 -1.46 -15.49
CA PRO A 445 -10.62 -0.98 -16.72
C PRO A 445 -10.30 -2.12 -17.70
N ALA A 446 -10.33 -1.83 -19.00
CA ALA A 446 -10.13 -2.83 -20.05
C ALA A 446 -8.83 -3.65 -19.87
N PRO A 447 -7.66 -3.04 -19.55
CA PRO A 447 -6.42 -3.79 -19.32
C PRO A 447 -6.54 -4.84 -18.20
N VAL A 448 -7.24 -4.50 -17.10
CA VAL A 448 -7.47 -5.41 -15.98
C VAL A 448 -8.37 -6.59 -16.39
N ARG A 449 -9.46 -6.31 -17.12
CA ARG A 449 -10.36 -7.36 -17.64
C ARG A 449 -9.64 -8.30 -18.61
N GLU A 450 -8.78 -7.76 -19.45
CA GLU A 450 -7.95 -8.55 -20.37
C GLU A 450 -6.94 -9.39 -19.61
N ALA A 451 -6.32 -8.85 -18.56
CA ALA A 451 -5.42 -9.59 -17.69
C ALA A 451 -6.14 -10.74 -16.95
N ILE A 452 -7.36 -10.52 -16.45
CA ILE A 452 -8.17 -11.56 -15.80
C ILE A 452 -8.45 -12.73 -16.78
N LYS A 453 -8.96 -12.43 -17.95
CA LYS A 453 -9.30 -13.45 -18.98
C LYS A 453 -8.06 -14.04 -19.64
N GLY A 454 -7.01 -13.25 -19.73
CA GLY A 454 -5.77 -13.54 -20.43
C GLY A 454 -4.74 -14.29 -19.61
N GLY A 455 -4.95 -14.55 -18.30
CA GLY A 455 -3.97 -15.21 -17.44
C GLY A 455 -2.83 -14.29 -17.03
N GLY A 456 -3.10 -13.00 -16.86
CA GLY A 456 -2.16 -12.01 -16.34
C GLY A 456 -2.11 -11.93 -14.83
N PHE A 457 -2.94 -12.71 -14.12
CA PHE A 457 -2.93 -12.87 -12.67
C PHE A 457 -2.49 -14.27 -12.29
N ASP A 458 -1.67 -14.36 -11.24
CA ASP A 458 -1.17 -15.62 -10.70
C ASP A 458 -2.22 -16.29 -9.81
N ALA A 459 -2.94 -15.49 -9.02
CA ALA A 459 -4.01 -15.99 -8.18
C ALA A 459 -5.18 -15.01 -8.06
N VAL A 460 -6.34 -15.50 -7.59
CA VAL A 460 -7.48 -14.72 -7.13
C VAL A 460 -7.97 -15.25 -5.80
N LEU A 461 -8.27 -14.34 -4.84
CA LEU A 461 -8.77 -14.68 -3.50
C LEU A 461 -10.27 -14.40 -3.41
N PHE A 462 -11.08 -15.43 -3.26
CA PHE A 462 -12.51 -15.29 -3.03
C PHE A 462 -12.86 -15.47 -1.54
N THR A 463 -13.30 -14.39 -0.91
CA THR A 463 -13.67 -14.36 0.50
C THR A 463 -15.17 -14.62 0.75
N SER A 464 -15.96 -14.84 -0.31
CA SER A 464 -17.38 -15.21 -0.22
C SER A 464 -17.92 -15.66 -1.57
N SER A 465 -19.05 -16.37 -1.56
CA SER A 465 -19.78 -16.75 -2.76
C SER A 465 -20.24 -15.55 -3.61
N SER A 466 -20.55 -14.42 -2.97
CA SER A 466 -20.94 -13.19 -3.68
C SER A 466 -19.78 -12.58 -4.46
N THR A 467 -18.55 -12.62 -3.93
CA THR A 467 -17.37 -12.11 -4.65
C THR A 467 -17.09 -12.92 -5.93
N VAL A 468 -17.33 -14.25 -5.91
CA VAL A 468 -17.24 -15.10 -7.11
C VAL A 468 -18.24 -14.65 -8.18
N ARG A 469 -19.53 -14.59 -7.82
CA ARG A 469 -20.60 -14.21 -8.75
C ARG A 469 -20.39 -12.81 -9.32
N ASN A 470 -20.03 -11.89 -8.48
CA ASN A 470 -19.87 -10.49 -8.87
C ASN A 470 -18.65 -10.29 -9.77
N LEU A 471 -17.48 -10.85 -9.42
CA LEU A 471 -16.28 -10.74 -10.27
C LEU A 471 -16.54 -11.31 -11.67
N ILE A 472 -17.11 -12.51 -11.76
CA ILE A 472 -17.42 -13.13 -13.06
C ILE A 472 -18.42 -12.27 -13.85
N GLY A 473 -19.39 -11.66 -13.17
CA GLY A 473 -20.38 -10.80 -13.78
C GLY A 473 -19.84 -9.48 -14.34
N ILE A 474 -18.78 -8.90 -13.73
CA ILE A 474 -18.22 -7.59 -14.15
C ILE A 474 -16.96 -7.73 -15.01
N ALA A 475 -16.19 -8.80 -14.86
CA ALA A 475 -14.88 -8.97 -15.49
C ALA A 475 -14.74 -10.25 -16.32
N GLY A 476 -15.64 -11.21 -16.14
CA GLY A 476 -15.55 -12.55 -16.75
C GLY A 476 -14.77 -13.53 -15.91
N LYS A 477 -14.65 -14.77 -16.38
CA LYS A 477 -13.95 -15.84 -15.65
C LYS A 477 -12.44 -15.61 -15.67
N PRO A 478 -11.75 -15.82 -14.50
CA PRO A 478 -10.32 -15.94 -14.47
C PRO A 478 -9.80 -17.04 -15.40
N HIS A 479 -8.62 -16.86 -15.95
CA HIS A 479 -8.01 -17.83 -16.87
C HIS A 479 -7.64 -19.13 -16.13
N ALA A 480 -7.60 -20.26 -16.85
CA ALA A 480 -7.33 -21.58 -16.28
C ALA A 480 -5.93 -21.72 -15.60
N VAL A 481 -4.97 -20.84 -15.91
CA VAL A 481 -3.66 -20.82 -15.25
C VAL A 481 -3.70 -20.10 -13.90
N THR A 482 -4.70 -19.25 -13.65
CA THR A 482 -4.84 -18.49 -12.41
C THR A 482 -5.26 -19.42 -11.29
N VAL A 483 -4.52 -19.41 -10.19
CA VAL A 483 -4.82 -20.16 -8.96
C VAL A 483 -6.08 -19.58 -8.31
N ILE A 484 -7.06 -20.43 -8.05
CA ILE A 484 -8.32 -20.06 -7.40
C ILE A 484 -8.25 -20.42 -5.91
N ALA A 485 -8.13 -19.41 -5.06
CA ALA A 485 -8.11 -19.55 -3.60
C ALA A 485 -9.42 -19.08 -3.00
N VAL A 486 -10.02 -19.88 -2.12
CA VAL A 486 -11.34 -19.63 -1.52
C VAL A 486 -11.31 -19.76 0.00
N ILE A 487 -12.10 -18.92 0.68
CA ILE A 487 -12.12 -18.83 2.15
C ILE A 487 -12.74 -20.06 2.83
N GLY A 488 -13.50 -20.85 2.10
CA GLY A 488 -14.16 -22.02 2.69
C GLY A 488 -15.05 -22.79 1.71
N PRO A 489 -15.67 -23.89 2.16
CA PRO A 489 -16.35 -24.88 1.30
C PRO A 489 -17.55 -24.31 0.55
N GLN A 490 -18.32 -23.39 1.15
CA GLN A 490 -19.47 -22.77 0.47
C GLN A 490 -19.03 -21.90 -0.71
N THR A 491 -17.91 -21.18 -0.56
CA THR A 491 -17.31 -20.39 -1.66
C THR A 491 -16.74 -21.30 -2.73
N ALA A 492 -16.13 -22.43 -2.34
CA ALA A 492 -15.62 -23.44 -3.26
C ALA A 492 -16.74 -24.04 -4.11
N LYS A 493 -17.87 -24.38 -3.50
CA LYS A 493 -19.05 -24.87 -4.22
C LYS A 493 -19.52 -23.85 -5.26
N THR A 494 -19.64 -22.59 -4.86
CA THR A 494 -20.03 -21.53 -5.82
C THR A 494 -19.01 -21.37 -6.93
N ALA A 495 -17.72 -21.39 -6.65
CA ALA A 495 -16.68 -21.32 -7.68
C ALA A 495 -16.80 -22.48 -8.69
N ALA A 496 -17.03 -23.69 -8.21
CA ALA A 496 -17.25 -24.88 -9.06
C ALA A 496 -18.51 -24.76 -9.93
N GLU A 497 -19.63 -24.23 -9.38
CA GLU A 497 -20.88 -23.97 -10.13
C GLU A 497 -20.62 -23.03 -11.32
N PHE A 498 -19.70 -22.08 -11.19
CA PHE A 498 -19.26 -21.20 -12.27
C PHE A 498 -18.18 -21.81 -13.15
N GLY A 499 -17.80 -23.07 -12.93
CA GLY A 499 -16.80 -23.81 -13.72
C GLY A 499 -15.36 -23.31 -13.47
N LEU A 500 -15.06 -22.86 -12.26
CA LEU A 500 -13.70 -22.59 -11.80
C LEU A 500 -13.13 -23.83 -11.11
N ARG A 501 -11.86 -24.14 -11.39
CA ARG A 501 -11.13 -25.15 -10.63
C ARG A 501 -10.61 -24.50 -9.35
N VAL A 502 -11.05 -24.96 -8.21
CA VAL A 502 -10.55 -24.49 -6.92
C VAL A 502 -9.24 -25.21 -6.61
N ASP A 503 -8.18 -24.44 -6.41
CA ASP A 503 -6.84 -24.96 -6.13
C ASP A 503 -6.51 -24.92 -4.63
N VAL A 504 -7.01 -23.89 -3.93
CA VAL A 504 -6.70 -23.64 -2.52
C VAL A 504 -7.99 -23.36 -1.74
N VAL A 505 -8.15 -24.03 -0.60
CA VAL A 505 -9.24 -23.77 0.38
C VAL A 505 -8.60 -23.45 1.71
N ALA A 506 -8.99 -22.34 2.34
CA ALA A 506 -8.49 -21.98 3.66
C ALA A 506 -8.91 -23.00 4.72
N ALA A 507 -8.02 -23.30 5.67
CA ALA A 507 -8.28 -24.22 6.77
C ALA A 507 -9.30 -23.66 7.77
N LYS A 508 -9.37 -22.33 7.92
CA LYS A 508 -10.35 -21.61 8.73
C LYS A 508 -10.97 -20.49 7.89
N PRO A 509 -12.24 -20.11 8.14
CA PRO A 509 -12.91 -19.07 7.37
C PRO A 509 -12.43 -17.65 7.75
N SER A 510 -11.13 -17.40 7.65
CA SER A 510 -10.50 -16.11 7.92
C SER A 510 -9.57 -15.69 6.78
N VAL A 511 -9.42 -14.38 6.61
CA VAL A 511 -8.55 -13.79 5.58
C VAL A 511 -7.08 -14.22 5.79
N GLY A 512 -6.59 -14.20 7.02
CA GLY A 512 -5.23 -14.66 7.35
C GLY A 512 -5.01 -16.11 6.95
N SER A 513 -5.95 -17.02 7.29
CA SER A 513 -5.85 -18.44 6.90
C SER A 513 -5.90 -18.64 5.38
N LEU A 514 -6.63 -17.80 4.64
CA LEU A 514 -6.68 -17.85 3.17
C LEU A 514 -5.35 -17.45 2.54
N VAL A 515 -4.72 -16.38 3.03
CA VAL A 515 -3.41 -15.93 2.56
C VAL A 515 -2.32 -16.94 2.89
N GLU A 516 -2.34 -17.52 4.09
CA GLU A 516 -1.40 -18.59 4.48
C GLU A 516 -1.53 -19.84 3.60
N ALA A 517 -2.76 -20.27 3.31
CA ALA A 517 -3.00 -21.40 2.43
C ALA A 517 -2.50 -21.13 0.98
N LEU A 518 -2.70 -19.90 0.47
CA LEU A 518 -2.15 -19.51 -0.83
C LEU A 518 -0.62 -19.48 -0.80
N ALA A 519 -0.01 -18.97 0.28
CA ALA A 519 1.43 -18.92 0.45
C ALA A 519 2.05 -20.34 0.50
N ALA A 520 1.43 -21.25 1.24
CA ALA A 520 1.84 -22.66 1.27
C ALA A 520 1.80 -23.29 -0.13
N HIS A 521 0.70 -23.08 -0.87
CA HIS A 521 0.59 -23.55 -2.25
C HIS A 521 1.65 -22.95 -3.18
N GLY A 522 2.00 -21.67 -3.02
CA GLY A 522 3.08 -21.03 -3.77
C GLY A 522 4.45 -21.64 -3.48
N ALA A 523 4.72 -21.95 -2.19
CA ALA A 523 5.93 -22.64 -1.77
C ALA A 523 6.01 -24.06 -2.36
N GLU A 524 4.93 -24.85 -2.30
CA GLU A 524 4.85 -26.18 -2.91
C GLU A 524 5.14 -26.15 -4.41
N LEU A 525 4.58 -25.19 -5.14
CA LEU A 525 4.84 -25.04 -6.58
C LEU A 525 6.28 -24.70 -6.90
N ARG A 526 6.93 -23.90 -6.06
CA ARG A 526 8.34 -23.55 -6.19
C ARG A 526 9.22 -24.75 -5.89
N ASP A 527 8.99 -25.42 -4.76
CA ASP A 527 9.80 -26.55 -4.30
C ASP A 527 9.71 -27.72 -5.29
N ALA A 528 8.51 -28.00 -5.82
CA ALA A 528 8.33 -28.99 -6.88
C ALA A 528 9.10 -28.66 -8.18
N ALA A 529 9.18 -27.37 -8.56
CA ALA A 529 9.97 -26.95 -9.71
C ALA A 529 11.47 -27.14 -9.47
N ILE A 530 11.96 -26.81 -8.26
CA ILE A 530 13.36 -27.00 -7.86
C ILE A 530 13.72 -28.49 -7.86
N GLU A 531 12.89 -29.35 -7.27
CA GLU A 531 13.09 -30.81 -7.26
C GLU A 531 13.12 -31.41 -8.66
N ALA A 532 12.28 -30.87 -9.57
CA ALA A 532 12.25 -31.30 -10.96
C ALA A 532 13.42 -30.75 -11.82
N GLY A 533 14.27 -29.89 -11.26
CA GLY A 533 15.31 -29.17 -12.02
C GLY A 533 14.73 -28.20 -13.06
N GLU A 534 13.48 -27.75 -12.88
CA GLU A 534 12.80 -26.83 -13.77
C GLU A 534 12.93 -25.38 -13.27
N PRO A 535 12.91 -24.39 -14.18
CA PRO A 535 12.87 -22.99 -13.75
C PRO A 535 11.64 -22.71 -12.91
N VAL A 536 11.82 -22.07 -11.76
CA VAL A 536 10.71 -21.55 -10.94
C VAL A 536 9.94 -20.50 -11.74
N ARG A 537 8.67 -20.78 -12.02
CA ARG A 537 7.80 -19.89 -12.80
C ARG A 537 6.49 -19.66 -12.09
N ARG A 538 6.06 -18.40 -12.09
CA ARG A 538 4.72 -18.02 -11.60
C ARG A 538 3.63 -18.60 -12.50
N PRO A 539 2.40 -18.82 -11.98
CA PRO A 539 1.29 -19.35 -12.76
C PRO A 539 1.04 -18.61 -14.09
N SER A 540 1.10 -17.27 -14.08
CA SER A 540 0.91 -16.43 -15.28
C SER A 540 2.01 -16.61 -16.34
N GLU A 541 3.22 -17.02 -15.95
CA GLU A 541 4.35 -17.24 -16.86
C GLU A 541 4.32 -18.61 -17.56
N ARG A 542 3.63 -19.59 -16.96
CA ARG A 542 3.51 -20.96 -17.54
C ARG A 542 2.85 -20.94 -18.92
N ARG A 543 2.01 -19.96 -19.23
CA ARG A 543 1.36 -19.77 -20.53
C ARG A 543 2.34 -19.41 -21.67
N ARG A 544 3.41 -18.68 -21.37
CA ARG A 544 4.39 -18.22 -22.39
C ARG A 544 5.24 -19.36 -22.95
N GLY A 545 5.43 -20.45 -22.20
CA GLY A 545 6.19 -21.63 -22.61
C GLY A 545 5.48 -22.55 -23.61
N ALA A 546 4.16 -22.65 -23.55
CA ALA A 546 3.37 -23.54 -24.42
C ALA A 546 3.35 -23.10 -25.90
N ARG A 547 3.46 -21.80 -26.20
CA ARG A 547 3.50 -21.28 -27.57
C ARG A 547 4.84 -21.49 -28.29
N ARG A 548 5.94 -21.78 -27.59
CA ARG A 548 7.26 -22.01 -28.21
C ARG A 548 7.52 -23.46 -28.67
N ARG A 549 6.65 -24.42 -28.27
CA ARG A 549 6.78 -25.84 -28.69
C ARG A 549 6.02 -26.21 -29.97
N ILE A 550 5.32 -25.26 -30.61
CA ILE A 550 4.57 -25.50 -31.87
C ILE A 550 5.12 -24.54 -32.95
N ARG A 551 6.44 -24.57 -33.17
CA ARG A 551 7.07 -24.11 -34.45
C ARG A 551 8.37 -24.87 -34.67
#